data_7454360f8959653b89dedefd10591171
#
_entry.id   7454360f8959653b89dedefd10591171
#
_cell.length_a   1.000
_cell.length_b   1.000
_cell.length_c   1.000
_cell.angle_alpha   90.00
_cell.angle_beta   90.00
_cell.angle_gamma   90.00
#
_symmetry.space_group_name_H-M   'P 1'
#
loop_
_entity.id
_entity.type
_entity.pdbx_description
1 polymer ?
#
loop_
_entity_poly.entity_id
_entity_poly.type
_entity_poly.pdbx_seq_one_letter_code
_entity_poly.pdbx_strand_id
1 'polypeptide(L)'
;APDCRIITHEEAVVDGVHQSFSLPYVTVEAVEAGYNPWHDVNRFAGYVLTFTNGKSVYVTGDTSTTEQMPLLAEKEIDYAFFCCDGLFNMGLEEAARCAEMVGAKHNIPYHNTTDNTGERFDRELAEQFGAPDRLIVFPGEELLVE
;
A
#
# COMPACT_ATOMS: atom_id res chain seq x y z
N ALA A 1 9.17 19.85 -0.39
CA ALA A 1 10.38 20.51 -0.92
C ALA A 1 10.05 21.09 -2.29
N PRO A 2 10.56 22.30 -2.68
CA PRO A 2 10.21 22.92 -3.96
C PRO A 2 10.64 22.10 -5.19
N ASP A 3 11.60 21.20 -5.04
CA ASP A 3 12.12 20.34 -6.12
C ASP A 3 11.66 18.88 -5.99
N CYS A 4 10.57 18.63 -5.26
CA CYS A 4 10.03 17.29 -5.08
C CYS A 4 9.35 16.82 -6.38
N ARG A 5 9.72 15.63 -6.88
CA ARG A 5 8.99 14.97 -7.96
C ARG A 5 7.66 14.45 -7.40
N ILE A 6 6.58 14.84 -8.01
CA ILE A 6 5.24 14.33 -7.72
C ILE A 6 4.85 13.40 -8.86
N ILE A 7 4.42 12.18 -8.53
CA ILE A 7 3.83 11.23 -9.46
C ILE A 7 2.35 11.16 -9.13
N THR A 8 1.51 11.62 -10.06
CA THR A 8 0.05 11.61 -9.88
C THR A 8 -0.53 10.28 -10.37
N HIS A 9 -1.76 9.98 -10.00
CA HIS A 9 -2.43 8.78 -10.49
C HIS A 9 -2.66 8.82 -12.01
N GLU A 10 -2.86 10.00 -12.61
CA GLU A 10 -2.97 10.15 -14.07
C GLU A 10 -1.66 9.83 -14.81
N GLU A 11 -0.52 10.07 -14.16
CA GLU A 11 0.78 9.64 -14.71
C GLU A 11 1.03 8.14 -14.45
N ALA A 12 0.57 7.65 -13.29
CA ALA A 12 0.80 6.29 -12.85
C ALA A 12 -0.06 5.26 -13.61
N VAL A 13 -1.25 5.67 -14.08
CA VAL A 13 -2.16 4.80 -14.85
C VAL A 13 -2.59 5.52 -16.13
N VAL A 14 -2.04 5.09 -17.26
CA VAL A 14 -2.33 5.65 -18.58
C VAL A 14 -3.07 4.61 -19.41
N ASP A 15 -4.29 4.93 -19.83
CA ASP A 15 -5.16 4.02 -20.59
C ASP A 15 -5.31 2.62 -19.93
N GLY A 16 -5.41 2.60 -18.60
CA GLY A 16 -5.52 1.37 -17.80
C GLY A 16 -4.19 0.62 -17.62
N VAL A 17 -3.08 1.17 -18.11
CA VAL A 17 -1.75 0.56 -17.99
C VAL A 17 -0.98 1.22 -16.85
N HIS A 18 -0.57 0.43 -15.86
CA HIS A 18 0.24 0.87 -14.74
C HIS A 18 1.70 1.10 -15.15
N GLN A 19 2.23 2.27 -14.82
CA GLN A 19 3.52 2.77 -15.28
C GLN A 19 4.63 2.54 -14.23
N SER A 20 5.87 2.59 -14.68
CA SER A 20 7.06 2.54 -13.82
C SER A 20 7.93 3.77 -14.03
N PHE A 21 8.53 4.26 -12.94
CA PHE A 21 9.36 5.47 -12.92
C PHE A 21 10.71 5.15 -12.29
N SER A 22 11.79 5.44 -13.03
CA SER A 22 13.15 5.30 -12.50
C SER A 22 13.66 6.67 -12.07
N LEU A 23 13.94 6.82 -10.78
CA LEU A 23 14.54 8.00 -10.16
C LEU A 23 15.96 7.64 -9.66
N PRO A 24 16.83 8.60 -9.41
CA PRO A 24 18.22 8.32 -9.02
C PRO A 24 18.40 7.45 -7.77
N TYR A 25 17.40 7.44 -6.87
CA TYR A 25 17.48 6.76 -5.56
C TYR A 25 16.35 5.73 -5.34
N VAL A 26 15.36 5.66 -6.24
CA VAL A 26 14.23 4.74 -6.11
C VAL A 26 13.61 4.44 -7.48
N THR A 27 13.21 3.21 -7.69
CA THR A 27 12.27 2.84 -8.75
C THR A 27 10.88 2.76 -8.15
N VAL A 28 9.89 3.39 -8.79
CA VAL A 28 8.48 3.39 -8.40
C VAL A 28 7.70 2.63 -9.45
N GLU A 29 7.08 1.53 -9.09
CA GLU A 29 6.19 0.77 -9.96
C GLU A 29 4.75 0.98 -9.50
N ALA A 30 3.91 1.52 -10.36
CA ALA A 30 2.47 1.52 -10.12
C ALA A 30 1.94 0.09 -10.29
N VAL A 31 1.09 -0.33 -9.37
CA VAL A 31 0.45 -1.65 -9.37
C VAL A 31 -1.05 -1.50 -9.18
N GLU A 32 -1.81 -2.54 -9.43
CA GLU A 32 -3.26 -2.49 -9.31
C GLU A 32 -3.72 -2.04 -7.92
N ALA A 33 -4.68 -1.10 -7.90
CA ALA A 33 -5.50 -0.73 -6.76
C ALA A 33 -6.92 -0.42 -7.22
N GLY A 34 -7.89 -0.68 -6.35
CA GLY A 34 -9.30 -0.47 -6.67
C GLY A 34 -10.13 -1.72 -6.43
N TYR A 35 -10.79 -2.25 -7.45
CA TYR A 35 -11.66 -3.42 -7.38
C TYR A 35 -12.82 -3.27 -6.38
N ASN A 36 -13.27 -2.04 -6.16
CA ASN A 36 -14.45 -1.73 -5.34
C ASN A 36 -15.27 -0.61 -5.98
N PRO A 37 -16.49 -0.32 -5.51
CA PRO A 37 -17.38 0.67 -6.13
C PRO A 37 -16.83 2.10 -6.16
N TRP A 38 -15.83 2.39 -5.33
CA TRP A 38 -15.27 3.74 -5.13
C TRP A 38 -14.00 3.96 -5.96
N HIS A 39 -13.27 2.88 -6.28
CA HIS A 39 -11.96 2.94 -6.90
C HIS A 39 -11.88 2.03 -8.12
N ASP A 40 -11.74 2.63 -9.29
CA ASP A 40 -11.59 1.93 -10.57
C ASP A 40 -10.11 1.56 -10.79
N VAL A 41 -9.83 0.27 -10.96
CA VAL A 41 -8.47 -0.25 -11.21
C VAL A 41 -7.79 0.39 -12.42
N ASN A 42 -8.56 0.87 -13.40
CA ASN A 42 -8.02 1.55 -14.58
C ASN A 42 -7.60 3.01 -14.31
N ARG A 43 -7.78 3.51 -13.11
CA ARG A 43 -7.49 4.89 -12.72
C ARG A 43 -6.70 5.02 -11.43
N PHE A 44 -6.77 4.04 -10.53
CA PHE A 44 -6.10 4.07 -9.24
C PHE A 44 -4.90 3.13 -9.22
N ALA A 45 -3.94 3.43 -8.38
CA ALA A 45 -2.73 2.63 -8.24
C ALA A 45 -2.29 2.51 -6.79
N GLY A 46 -1.79 1.34 -6.45
CA GLY A 46 -0.81 1.17 -5.38
C GLY A 46 0.60 1.34 -5.94
N TYR A 47 1.60 1.31 -5.08
CA TYR A 47 2.97 1.54 -5.50
C TYR A 47 3.94 0.56 -4.83
N VAL A 48 4.83 -0.02 -5.62
CA VAL A 48 6.01 -0.71 -5.12
C VAL A 48 7.22 0.19 -5.35
N LEU A 49 7.90 0.54 -4.26
CA LEU A 49 9.11 1.34 -4.27
C LEU A 49 10.31 0.42 -4.01
N THR A 50 11.29 0.42 -4.89
CA THR A 50 12.54 -0.30 -4.71
C THR A 50 13.68 0.70 -4.62
N PHE A 51 14.31 0.79 -3.46
CA PHE A 51 15.40 1.72 -3.18
C PHE A 51 16.75 1.19 -3.64
N THR A 52 17.72 2.08 -3.81
CA THR A 52 19.08 1.72 -4.26
C THR A 52 19.86 0.83 -3.28
N ASN A 53 19.45 0.76 -2.02
CA ASN A 53 19.98 -0.20 -1.03
C ASN A 53 19.38 -1.62 -1.17
N GLY A 54 18.50 -1.83 -2.15
CA GLY A 54 17.83 -3.10 -2.42
C GLY A 54 16.58 -3.36 -1.58
N LYS A 55 16.19 -2.43 -0.71
CA LYS A 55 14.96 -2.55 0.08
C LYS A 55 13.74 -2.14 -0.70
N SER A 56 12.60 -2.75 -0.40
CA SER A 56 11.36 -2.50 -1.08
C SER A 56 10.21 -2.21 -0.12
N VAL A 57 9.34 -1.30 -0.55
CA VAL A 57 8.12 -0.91 0.17
C VAL A 57 6.94 -0.99 -0.78
N TYR A 58 5.89 -1.68 -0.39
CA TYR A 58 4.60 -1.67 -1.07
C TYR A 58 3.59 -0.85 -0.29
N VAL A 59 2.87 0.01 -0.98
CA VAL A 59 1.72 0.75 -0.43
C VAL A 59 0.51 0.43 -1.30
N THR A 60 -0.53 -0.16 -0.72
CA THR A 60 -1.69 -0.64 -1.47
C THR A 60 -2.44 0.47 -2.20
N GLY A 61 -2.39 1.71 -1.69
CA GLY A 61 -3.39 2.71 -2.04
C GLY A 61 -4.77 2.31 -1.52
N ASP A 62 -5.80 2.98 -1.97
CA ASP A 62 -7.19 2.69 -1.62
C ASP A 62 -7.71 1.56 -2.51
N THR A 63 -7.98 0.41 -1.92
CA THR A 63 -8.26 -0.81 -2.69
C THR A 63 -9.05 -1.85 -1.89
N SER A 64 -9.68 -2.77 -2.61
CA SER A 64 -9.99 -4.13 -2.18
C SER A 64 -8.92 -5.08 -2.71
N THR A 65 -9.09 -6.40 -2.54
CA THR A 65 -8.19 -7.42 -3.07
C THR A 65 -8.04 -7.26 -4.60
N THR A 66 -6.81 -7.25 -5.10
CA THR A 66 -6.52 -7.18 -6.54
C THR A 66 -6.05 -8.53 -7.08
N GLU A 67 -6.21 -8.72 -8.40
CA GLU A 67 -5.71 -9.92 -9.08
C GLU A 67 -4.18 -9.98 -9.10
N GLN A 68 -3.51 -8.84 -8.99
CA GLN A 68 -2.05 -8.74 -9.03
C GLN A 68 -1.39 -9.07 -7.67
N MET A 69 -2.10 -8.94 -6.54
CA MET A 69 -1.51 -9.14 -5.20
C MET A 69 -0.77 -10.48 -5.04
N PRO A 70 -1.29 -11.64 -5.49
CA PRO A 70 -0.54 -12.89 -5.39
C PRO A 70 0.77 -12.89 -6.20
N LEU A 71 0.84 -12.13 -7.30
CA LEU A 71 2.03 -12.02 -8.14
C LEU A 71 3.11 -11.14 -7.51
N LEU A 72 2.73 -10.24 -6.59
CA LEU A 72 3.67 -9.39 -5.86
C LEU A 72 4.57 -10.20 -4.92
N ALA A 73 4.20 -11.44 -4.56
CA ALA A 73 5.03 -12.33 -3.76
C ALA A 73 6.41 -12.59 -4.41
N GLU A 74 6.48 -12.62 -5.74
CA GLU A 74 7.73 -12.82 -6.48
C GLU A 74 8.73 -11.65 -6.31
N LYS A 75 8.26 -10.49 -5.83
CA LYS A 75 9.09 -9.30 -5.60
C LYS A 75 9.82 -9.32 -4.25
N GLU A 76 9.52 -10.29 -3.37
CA GLU A 76 10.15 -10.42 -2.04
C GLU A 76 10.14 -9.10 -1.24
N ILE A 77 8.98 -8.45 -1.16
CA ILE A 77 8.79 -7.13 -0.57
C ILE A 77 9.21 -7.12 0.91
N ASP A 78 9.97 -6.12 1.33
CA ASP A 78 10.41 -6.00 2.72
C ASP A 78 9.31 -5.45 3.63
N TYR A 79 8.63 -4.38 3.22
CA TYR A 79 7.58 -3.71 4.00
C TYR A 79 6.35 -3.48 3.14
N ALA A 80 5.17 -3.83 3.63
CA ALA A 80 3.92 -3.59 2.93
C ALA A 80 2.91 -2.88 3.83
N PHE A 81 2.32 -1.82 3.29
CA PHE A 81 1.28 -1.02 3.95
C PHE A 81 -0.08 -1.37 3.34
N PHE A 82 -1.02 -1.81 4.18
CA PHE A 82 -2.37 -2.22 3.78
C PHE A 82 -3.41 -1.27 4.33
N CYS A 83 -4.24 -0.69 3.44
CA CYS A 83 -5.43 0.05 3.86
C CYS A 83 -6.43 -0.90 4.52
N CYS A 84 -7.11 -0.45 5.56
CA CYS A 84 -8.01 -1.33 6.31
C CYS A 84 -9.15 -0.60 7.03
N ASP A 85 -9.69 0.46 6.40
CA ASP A 85 -10.81 1.22 6.97
C ASP A 85 -12.13 0.44 7.02
N GLY A 86 -12.33 -0.52 6.11
CA GLY A 86 -13.54 -1.34 6.05
C GLY A 86 -14.81 -0.60 5.63
N LEU A 87 -14.69 0.63 5.14
CA LEU A 87 -15.80 1.47 4.67
C LEU A 87 -15.78 1.64 3.15
N PHE A 88 -14.68 2.17 2.64
CA PHE A 88 -14.46 2.42 1.21
C PHE A 88 -13.45 1.45 0.62
N ASN A 89 -12.66 0.83 1.47
CA ASN A 89 -11.59 -0.09 1.14
C ASN A 89 -11.77 -1.41 1.90
N MET A 90 -10.81 -2.31 1.73
CA MET A 90 -10.82 -3.58 2.46
C MET A 90 -10.83 -3.38 3.97
N GLY A 91 -11.54 -4.26 4.67
CA GLY A 91 -11.50 -4.33 6.12
C GLY A 91 -10.31 -5.15 6.62
N LEU A 92 -10.15 -5.24 7.95
CA LEU A 92 -9.01 -5.90 8.62
C LEU A 92 -8.78 -7.36 8.18
N GLU A 93 -9.85 -8.15 8.03
CA GLU A 93 -9.74 -9.55 7.62
C GLU A 93 -9.30 -9.68 6.16
N GLU A 94 -9.85 -8.85 5.27
CA GLU A 94 -9.46 -8.83 3.87
C GLU A 94 -8.01 -8.36 3.72
N ALA A 95 -7.63 -7.30 4.41
CA ALA A 95 -6.27 -6.78 4.42
C ALA A 95 -5.26 -7.81 4.94
N ALA A 96 -5.61 -8.59 5.97
CA ALA A 96 -4.76 -9.67 6.48
C ALA A 96 -4.57 -10.79 5.44
N ARG A 97 -5.64 -11.19 4.72
CA ARG A 97 -5.52 -12.14 3.61
C ARG A 97 -4.66 -11.61 2.47
N CYS A 98 -4.79 -10.32 2.13
CA CYS A 98 -3.94 -9.68 1.13
C CYS A 98 -2.48 -9.67 1.56
N ALA A 99 -2.20 -9.42 2.85
CA ALA A 99 -0.84 -9.49 3.39
C ALA A 99 -0.23 -10.91 3.26
N GLU A 100 -1.02 -11.95 3.50
CA GLU A 100 -0.58 -13.34 3.26
C GLU A 100 -0.29 -13.60 1.77
N MET A 101 -1.11 -13.08 0.86
CA MET A 101 -0.90 -13.23 -0.59
C MET A 101 0.37 -12.54 -1.07
N VAL A 102 0.61 -11.31 -0.60
CA VAL A 102 1.78 -10.50 -0.96
C VAL A 102 3.05 -11.06 -0.32
N GLY A 103 2.96 -11.61 0.89
CA GLY A 103 4.06 -12.27 1.58
C GLY A 103 5.22 -11.35 1.94
N ALA A 104 4.96 -10.08 2.22
CA ALA A 104 5.99 -9.14 2.66
C ALA A 104 6.56 -9.55 4.03
N LYS A 105 7.85 -9.22 4.26
CA LYS A 105 8.53 -9.53 5.53
C LYS A 105 7.93 -8.79 6.72
N HIS A 106 7.37 -7.60 6.48
CA HIS A 106 6.68 -6.80 7.51
C HIS A 106 5.40 -6.21 6.94
N ASN A 107 4.30 -6.35 7.66
CA ASN A 107 2.98 -5.93 7.24
C ASN A 107 2.43 -4.86 8.19
N ILE A 108 2.03 -3.71 7.65
CA ILE A 108 1.68 -2.51 8.40
C ILE A 108 0.27 -2.07 8.03
N PRO A 109 -0.66 -2.01 8.99
CA PRO A 109 -1.98 -1.44 8.74
C PRO A 109 -1.91 0.08 8.69
N TYR A 110 -2.57 0.68 7.71
CA TYR A 110 -2.79 2.13 7.63
C TYR A 110 -4.19 2.43 7.13
N HIS A 111 -4.59 3.68 7.08
CA HIS A 111 -5.96 4.07 6.71
C HIS A 111 -6.99 3.24 7.50
N ASN A 112 -6.82 3.19 8.81
CA ASN A 112 -7.56 2.33 9.73
C ASN A 112 -8.46 3.12 10.66
N THR A 113 -9.12 4.15 10.15
CA THR A 113 -10.07 4.94 10.92
C THR A 113 -11.48 4.40 10.76
N THR A 114 -12.28 4.49 11.82
CA THR A 114 -13.72 4.17 11.79
C THR A 114 -14.58 5.33 11.34
N ASP A 115 -14.02 6.51 11.25
CA ASP A 115 -14.67 7.72 10.76
C ASP A 115 -14.15 8.12 9.37
N ASN A 116 -14.98 8.75 8.57
CA ASN A 116 -14.64 9.17 7.22
C ASN A 116 -13.71 10.38 7.17
N THR A 117 -13.19 10.86 8.28
CA THR A 117 -12.37 12.07 8.32
C THR A 117 -10.91 11.78 8.00
N GLY A 118 -10.46 10.54 8.17
CA GLY A 118 -9.07 10.14 8.01
C GLY A 118 -8.11 10.78 9.02
N GLU A 119 -8.64 11.53 9.99
CA GLU A 119 -7.85 12.32 10.93
C GLU A 119 -7.38 11.54 12.16
N ARG A 120 -7.91 10.36 12.37
CA ARG A 120 -7.61 9.53 13.53
C ARG A 120 -7.01 8.21 13.12
N PHE A 121 -5.88 7.88 13.74
CA PHE A 121 -5.35 6.54 13.76
C PHE A 121 -6.02 5.76 14.89
N ASP A 122 -6.76 4.71 14.56
CA ASP A 122 -7.38 3.84 15.55
C ASP A 122 -6.41 2.73 15.95
N ARG A 123 -5.86 2.84 17.17
CA ARG A 123 -4.93 1.86 17.73
C ARG A 123 -5.56 0.48 17.86
N GLU A 124 -6.81 0.42 18.36
CA GLU A 124 -7.47 -0.85 18.61
C GLU A 124 -7.73 -1.62 17.31
N LEU A 125 -8.08 -0.90 16.23
CA LEU A 125 -8.17 -1.50 14.91
C LEU A 125 -6.81 -1.97 14.38
N ALA A 126 -5.76 -1.16 14.52
CA ALA A 126 -4.43 -1.56 14.09
C ALA A 126 -3.95 -2.83 14.82
N GLU A 127 -4.24 -2.95 16.11
CA GLU A 127 -3.91 -4.13 16.92
C GLU A 127 -4.71 -5.37 16.52
N GLN A 128 -5.85 -5.23 15.85
CA GLN A 128 -6.65 -6.33 15.31
C GLN A 128 -6.23 -6.78 13.90
N PHE A 129 -5.31 -6.07 13.26
CA PHE A 129 -4.79 -6.49 11.95
C PHE A 129 -4.02 -7.80 12.09
N GLY A 130 -4.62 -8.90 11.62
CA GLY A 130 -4.16 -10.27 11.83
C GLY A 130 -3.07 -10.76 10.87
N ALA A 131 -2.35 -9.87 10.19
CA ALA A 131 -1.30 -10.24 9.24
C ALA A 131 -0.06 -10.83 9.94
N PRO A 132 0.69 -11.75 9.27
CA PRO A 132 1.98 -12.22 9.76
C PRO A 132 2.99 -11.06 9.84
N ASP A 133 3.92 -11.15 10.77
CA ASP A 133 5.00 -10.15 10.97
C ASP A 133 4.49 -8.69 10.98
N ARG A 134 3.36 -8.50 11.65
CA ARG A 134 2.71 -7.20 11.79
C ARG A 134 3.59 -6.21 12.54
N LEU A 135 3.76 -5.03 11.96
CA LEU A 135 4.28 -3.85 12.63
C LEU A 135 3.19 -2.79 12.74
N ILE A 136 3.15 -2.07 13.86
CA ILE A 136 2.26 -0.92 14.02
C ILE A 136 3.13 0.32 14.13
N VAL A 137 2.92 1.25 13.22
CA VAL A 137 3.62 2.55 13.16
C VAL A 137 2.59 3.63 13.44
N PHE A 138 2.77 4.37 14.53
CA PHE A 138 1.83 5.44 14.91
C PHE A 138 2.14 6.73 14.17
N PRO A 139 1.13 7.61 14.00
CA PRO A 139 1.37 8.94 13.47
C PRO A 139 2.47 9.68 14.24
N GLY A 140 3.49 10.14 13.52
CA GLY A 140 4.66 10.81 14.09
C GLY A 140 5.82 9.91 14.48
N GLU A 141 5.66 8.60 14.41
CA GLU A 141 6.78 7.65 14.55
C GLU A 141 7.52 7.47 13.23
N GLU A 142 8.80 7.13 13.33
CA GLU A 142 9.65 6.80 12.20
C GLU A 142 9.85 5.29 12.10
N LEU A 143 9.76 4.76 10.89
CA LEU A 143 10.11 3.39 10.56
C LEU A 143 11.41 3.40 9.75
N LEU A 144 12.44 2.76 10.27
CA LEU A 144 13.68 2.57 9.54
C LEU A 144 13.56 1.33 8.63
N VAL A 145 13.71 1.55 7.34
CA VAL A 145 13.67 0.49 6.30
C VAL A 145 15.09 -0.04 6.11
N GLU A 146 15.42 -1.15 6.79
CA GLU A 146 16.74 -1.79 6.81
C GLU A 146 16.77 -3.14 6.08
#